data_e44c0b641ca824f7bfd89d16cf3d3bf6
#
_entry.id   e44c0b641ca824f7bfd89d16cf3d3bf6
#
_cell.length_a   1.000
_cell.length_b   1.000
_cell.length_c   1.000
_cell.angle_alpha   90.00
_cell.angle_beta   90.00
_cell.angle_gamma   90.00
#
_symmetry.space_group_name_H-M   'P 1'
#
loop_
_entity.id
_entity.type
_entity.pdbx_description
1 polymer ?
#
loop_
_entity_poly.entity_id
_entity_poly.type
_entity_poly.pdbx_seq_one_letter_code
_entity_poly.pdbx_strand_id
1 'polypeptide(L)'
;MPDISQTTRLAVLTCAALLAILSLAVTDASAQLRGHGGPVRALAISPDGQTALTGSFDSTAIRWSLTRNAAEQVLRFHADAVNAVVLLGDGRAATAGADGRIAIWTAGKAEPDAVLEGHTAPIAALAASPDGATLASASWDQTLRLWPLAGGAPRLLEGHTQNVNGVAFAPDGRTLVSVSYDQSVRIWPLSGPSAPTVVAMPSPLNAVAIGGDGEIAAGGADGRVYFLAGNGARAGEAAAGPRPVISIAISPDGALVAAAGIGGSVAVLDRRTRALARTLVGPGLPVWSVAFLPDSRTLLTGGADNIVRRWNAVTGEPVDSILVETAGDPLAAYAGDRGAEIFRACVACHTLGAGQANRAGPTLAGIFGRRIATAPGYHFSDALKRLDIVWTPETVSKLFEIGPAAYTPGTKMPEQRIGSEADRAALVKFLERATKDK
;
A
#
# COMPACT_ATOMS: atom_id res chain seq x y z
N MET A 1 71.20 -35.70 1.09
CA MET A 1 70.36 -34.63 1.63
C MET A 1 69.45 -34.19 0.49
N PRO A 2 68.18 -34.55 0.49
CA PRO A 2 67.25 -34.10 -0.56
C PRO A 2 66.63 -32.75 -0.14
N ASP A 3 66.44 -31.96 -1.14
CA ASP A 3 66.03 -30.56 -1.19
C ASP A 3 64.55 -30.34 -0.77
N ILE A 4 64.31 -29.55 0.29
CA ILE A 4 62.97 -29.31 0.90
C ILE A 4 62.31 -28.03 0.30
N SER A 5 62.67 -27.63 -0.92
CA SER A 5 62.22 -26.33 -1.46
C SER A 5 61.05 -26.39 -2.46
N GLN A 6 60.59 -27.58 -2.86
CA GLN A 6 59.50 -27.67 -3.89
C GLN A 6 58.12 -28.00 -3.37
N THR A 7 57.96 -28.51 -2.15
CA THR A 7 56.67 -28.90 -1.61
C THR A 7 55.87 -27.75 -0.95
N THR A 8 56.53 -26.62 -0.63
CA THR A 8 55.87 -25.50 0.04
C THR A 8 55.27 -24.48 -0.95
N ARG A 9 55.61 -24.52 -2.23
CA ARG A 9 55.07 -23.62 -3.25
C ARG A 9 53.78 -24.11 -3.89
N LEU A 10 53.45 -25.40 -3.79
CA LEU A 10 52.21 -25.96 -4.36
C LEU A 10 51.00 -25.83 -3.40
N ALA A 11 51.24 -25.72 -2.09
CA ALA A 11 50.16 -25.60 -1.08
C ALA A 11 49.63 -24.17 -0.92
N VAL A 12 50.37 -23.16 -1.34
CA VAL A 12 49.94 -21.74 -1.23
C VAL A 12 49.13 -21.30 -2.45
N LEU A 13 49.28 -21.95 -3.60
CA LEU A 13 48.52 -21.63 -4.82
C LEU A 13 47.17 -22.29 -4.85
N THR A 14 46.91 -23.36 -4.10
CA THR A 14 45.61 -24.00 -4.01
C THR A 14 44.68 -23.39 -2.98
N CYS A 15 45.19 -22.68 -1.95
CA CYS A 15 44.32 -21.93 -1.02
C CYS A 15 43.86 -20.56 -1.55
N ALA A 16 44.59 -19.94 -2.48
CA ALA A 16 44.18 -18.67 -3.07
C ALA A 16 43.14 -18.80 -4.16
N ALA A 17 42.98 -19.99 -4.78
CA ALA A 17 42.00 -20.27 -5.81
C ALA A 17 40.61 -20.69 -5.23
N LEU A 18 40.53 -21.07 -3.94
CA LEU A 18 39.26 -21.45 -3.28
C LEU A 18 38.56 -20.30 -2.52
N LEU A 19 39.19 -19.14 -2.41
CA LEU A 19 38.58 -17.94 -1.80
C LEU A 19 38.01 -16.94 -2.81
N ALA A 20 38.09 -17.24 -4.11
CA ALA A 20 37.60 -16.37 -5.18
C ALA A 20 36.25 -16.80 -5.79
N ILE A 21 35.59 -17.81 -5.24
CA ILE A 21 34.29 -18.31 -5.75
C ILE A 21 33.31 -18.38 -4.58
N LEU A 22 32.93 -17.26 -4.00
CA LEU A 22 31.66 -17.09 -3.29
C LEU A 22 31.29 -15.62 -3.13
N SER A 23 31.43 -14.83 -4.17
CA SER A 23 30.58 -13.68 -4.38
C SER A 23 29.40 -14.13 -5.28
N LEU A 24 28.58 -15.01 -4.73
CA LEU A 24 27.21 -15.13 -5.20
C LEU A 24 26.60 -13.73 -5.02
N ALA A 25 26.45 -13.01 -6.12
CA ALA A 25 25.61 -11.84 -6.17
C ALA A 25 24.23 -12.32 -5.69
N VAL A 26 23.91 -12.08 -4.42
CA VAL A 26 22.55 -12.12 -3.92
C VAL A 26 21.88 -10.99 -4.67
N THR A 27 21.22 -11.32 -5.77
CA THR A 27 20.30 -10.40 -6.43
C THR A 27 19.14 -10.23 -5.47
N ASP A 28 19.13 -9.11 -4.75
CA ASP A 28 18.08 -8.73 -3.83
C ASP A 28 16.73 -8.81 -4.56
N ALA A 29 15.98 -9.87 -4.30
CA ALA A 29 14.55 -9.91 -4.62
C ALA A 29 13.91 -8.86 -3.71
N SER A 30 13.72 -7.65 -4.24
CA SER A 30 13.20 -6.50 -3.50
C SER A 30 11.86 -6.87 -2.86
N ALA A 31 11.79 -6.87 -1.53
CA ALA A 31 10.58 -7.06 -0.73
C ALA A 31 9.56 -5.92 -0.88
N GLN A 32 9.71 -5.09 -1.89
CA GLN A 32 8.90 -3.92 -2.15
C GLN A 32 7.73 -4.26 -3.08
N LEU A 33 6.52 -3.76 -2.75
CA LEU A 33 5.39 -3.83 -3.68
C LEU A 33 5.45 -2.61 -4.60
N ARG A 34 5.58 -2.86 -5.89
CA ARG A 34 5.65 -1.85 -6.94
C ARG A 34 4.56 -2.13 -7.97
N GLY A 35 3.78 -1.12 -8.35
CA GLY A 35 2.69 -1.29 -9.32
C GLY A 35 1.80 -0.07 -9.46
N HIS A 36 1.75 0.79 -8.44
CA HIS A 36 1.06 2.07 -8.54
C HIS A 36 1.82 3.07 -9.42
N GLY A 37 1.08 3.88 -10.17
CA GLY A 37 1.60 5.01 -10.94
C GLY A 37 1.66 6.32 -10.16
N GLY A 38 1.09 6.36 -8.96
CA GLY A 38 1.06 7.51 -8.05
C GLY A 38 1.40 7.13 -6.61
N PRO A 39 1.56 8.13 -5.72
CA PRO A 39 1.81 7.91 -4.30
C PRO A 39 0.84 6.93 -3.66
N VAL A 40 1.36 6.02 -2.80
CA VAL A 40 0.54 5.08 -2.04
C VAL A 40 -0.03 5.79 -0.81
N ARG A 41 -1.33 6.09 -0.84
CA ARG A 41 -2.02 6.91 0.17
C ARG A 41 -2.60 6.10 1.31
N ALA A 42 -3.03 4.87 1.04
CA ALA A 42 -3.70 4.00 2.01
C ALA A 42 -3.16 2.58 1.96
N LEU A 43 -3.19 1.90 3.11
CA LEU A 43 -2.68 0.54 3.27
C LEU A 43 -3.50 -0.20 4.32
N ALA A 44 -3.93 -1.42 4.00
CA ALA A 44 -4.57 -2.34 4.93
C ALA A 44 -3.96 -3.75 4.76
N ILE A 45 -3.90 -4.50 5.85
CA ILE A 45 -3.38 -5.87 5.89
C ILE A 45 -4.48 -6.81 6.37
N SER A 46 -4.57 -7.99 5.77
CA SER A 46 -5.50 -9.02 6.23
C SER A 46 -5.06 -9.60 7.59
N PRO A 47 -6.02 -10.08 8.41
CA PRO A 47 -5.71 -10.65 9.72
C PRO A 47 -4.73 -11.83 9.69
N ASP A 48 -4.67 -12.57 8.58
CA ASP A 48 -3.72 -13.67 8.37
C ASP A 48 -2.33 -13.21 7.87
N GLY A 49 -2.17 -11.90 7.57
CA GLY A 49 -0.93 -11.34 7.08
C GLY A 49 -0.56 -11.73 5.63
N GLN A 50 -1.46 -12.37 4.89
CA GLN A 50 -1.15 -12.86 3.54
C GLN A 50 -1.54 -11.90 2.42
N THR A 51 -2.48 -11.00 2.70
CA THR A 51 -2.99 -10.04 1.72
C THR A 51 -2.74 -8.61 2.20
N ALA A 52 -2.27 -7.75 1.30
CA ALA A 52 -2.33 -6.31 1.48
C ALA A 52 -3.31 -5.68 0.48
N LEU A 53 -3.92 -4.58 0.88
CA LEU A 53 -4.71 -3.71 0.00
C LEU A 53 -4.11 -2.31 0.07
N THR A 54 -3.82 -1.74 -1.09
CA THR A 54 -3.27 -0.37 -1.18
C THR A 54 -4.17 0.52 -1.99
N GLY A 55 -4.30 1.78 -1.60
CA GLY A 55 -4.96 2.84 -2.37
C GLY A 55 -3.97 3.93 -2.75
N SER A 56 -4.14 4.56 -3.90
CA SER A 56 -3.18 5.50 -4.46
C SER A 56 -3.83 6.73 -5.07
N PHE A 57 -3.00 7.78 -5.21
CA PHE A 57 -3.33 8.98 -5.97
C PHE A 57 -3.51 8.71 -7.49
N ASP A 58 -3.15 7.52 -7.98
CA ASP A 58 -3.43 7.09 -9.36
C ASP A 58 -4.89 6.64 -9.59
N SER A 59 -5.77 6.89 -8.62
CA SER A 59 -7.20 6.53 -8.64
C SER A 59 -7.47 5.03 -8.62
N THR A 60 -6.48 4.21 -8.27
CA THR A 60 -6.64 2.76 -8.17
C THR A 60 -6.38 2.25 -6.75
N ALA A 61 -6.93 1.07 -6.46
CA ALA A 61 -6.44 0.22 -5.37
C ALA A 61 -5.87 -1.07 -5.95
N ILE A 62 -4.92 -1.67 -5.25
CA ILE A 62 -4.30 -2.93 -5.65
C ILE A 62 -4.37 -3.92 -4.48
N ARG A 63 -4.90 -5.11 -4.76
CA ARG A 63 -4.85 -6.27 -3.87
C ARG A 63 -3.58 -7.05 -4.17
N TRP A 64 -2.80 -7.33 -3.14
CA TRP A 64 -1.49 -7.98 -3.23
C TRP A 64 -1.49 -9.30 -2.48
N SER A 65 -0.85 -10.30 -3.04
CA SER A 65 -0.35 -11.46 -2.28
C SER A 65 0.99 -11.09 -1.65
N LEU A 66 1.05 -11.06 -0.32
CA LEU A 66 2.29 -10.80 0.41
C LEU A 66 3.24 -11.99 0.39
N THR A 67 2.73 -13.19 0.25
CA THR A 67 3.53 -14.43 0.12
C THR A 67 4.20 -14.55 -1.24
N ARG A 68 3.52 -14.09 -2.31
CA ARG A 68 4.07 -14.12 -3.69
C ARG A 68 4.72 -12.81 -4.11
N ASN A 69 4.62 -11.77 -3.27
CA ASN A 69 5.06 -10.41 -3.59
C ASN A 69 4.53 -9.91 -4.96
N ALA A 70 3.27 -10.15 -5.24
CA ALA A 70 2.64 -9.92 -6.53
C ALA A 70 1.25 -9.29 -6.39
N ALA A 71 0.89 -8.41 -7.33
CA ALA A 71 -0.46 -7.92 -7.45
C ALA A 71 -1.39 -9.03 -7.94
N GLU A 72 -2.48 -9.25 -7.22
CA GLU A 72 -3.54 -10.20 -7.58
C GLU A 72 -4.64 -9.53 -8.38
N GLN A 73 -4.94 -8.29 -8.03
CA GLN A 73 -6.05 -7.55 -8.63
C GLN A 73 -5.81 -6.05 -8.57
N VAL A 74 -6.08 -5.35 -9.68
CA VAL A 74 -6.17 -3.89 -9.71
C VAL A 74 -7.65 -3.50 -9.71
N LEU A 75 -8.04 -2.69 -8.72
CA LEU A 75 -9.39 -2.20 -8.52
C LEU A 75 -9.45 -0.75 -9.05
N ARG A 76 -10.17 -0.56 -10.15
CA ARG A 76 -10.33 0.76 -10.78
C ARG A 76 -11.82 1.09 -10.85
N PHE A 77 -12.22 2.06 -10.05
CA PHE A 77 -13.59 2.57 -9.99
C PHE A 77 -13.61 4.08 -9.74
N HIS A 78 -12.77 4.54 -8.81
CA HIS A 78 -12.77 5.93 -8.38
C HIS A 78 -12.33 6.88 -9.52
N ALA A 79 -12.96 8.04 -9.56
CA ALA A 79 -12.60 9.10 -10.51
C ALA A 79 -11.42 9.95 -10.04
N ASP A 80 -11.05 9.83 -8.76
CA ASP A 80 -9.97 10.59 -8.10
C ASP A 80 -9.20 9.68 -7.13
N ALA A 81 -8.24 10.23 -6.40
CA ALA A 81 -7.37 9.52 -5.47
C ALA A 81 -8.13 8.57 -4.53
N VAL A 82 -7.61 7.35 -4.34
CA VAL A 82 -8.11 6.40 -3.34
C VAL A 82 -7.42 6.71 -2.01
N ASN A 83 -8.14 7.38 -1.11
CA ASN A 83 -7.61 7.89 0.15
C ASN A 83 -7.64 6.87 1.29
N ALA A 84 -8.58 5.93 1.25
CA ALA A 84 -8.74 4.94 2.31
C ALA A 84 -9.11 3.57 1.75
N VAL A 85 -8.58 2.54 2.40
CA VAL A 85 -8.87 1.13 2.08
C VAL A 85 -9.02 0.34 3.37
N VAL A 86 -9.86 -0.69 3.34
CA VAL A 86 -9.99 -1.66 4.43
C VAL A 86 -10.31 -3.04 3.88
N LEU A 87 -9.77 -4.08 4.52
CA LEU A 87 -10.16 -5.47 4.29
C LEU A 87 -11.24 -5.84 5.30
N LEU A 88 -12.35 -6.39 4.82
CA LEU A 88 -13.49 -6.81 5.63
C LEU A 88 -13.27 -8.24 6.15
N GLY A 89 -13.89 -8.58 7.27
CA GLY A 89 -13.73 -9.88 7.91
C GLY A 89 -14.18 -11.08 7.08
N ASP A 90 -15.02 -10.86 6.07
CA ASP A 90 -15.49 -11.87 5.11
C ASP A 90 -14.62 -11.99 3.84
N GLY A 91 -13.46 -11.33 3.80
CA GLY A 91 -12.53 -11.34 2.68
C GLY A 91 -12.83 -10.33 1.58
N ARG A 92 -13.95 -9.62 1.65
CA ARG A 92 -14.22 -8.46 0.79
C ARG A 92 -13.29 -7.30 1.13
N ALA A 93 -13.24 -6.31 0.26
CA ALA A 93 -12.50 -5.07 0.46
C ALA A 93 -13.46 -3.88 0.32
N ALA A 94 -13.12 -2.77 1.00
CA ALA A 94 -13.73 -1.47 0.72
C ALA A 94 -12.65 -0.47 0.36
N THR A 95 -12.93 0.37 -0.64
CA THR A 95 -12.08 1.49 -1.07
C THR A 95 -12.89 2.78 -1.03
N ALA A 96 -12.28 3.88 -0.63
CA ALA A 96 -12.92 5.19 -0.59
C ALA A 96 -12.03 6.26 -1.21
N GLY A 97 -12.65 7.15 -1.99
CA GLY A 97 -11.95 8.11 -2.80
C GLY A 97 -12.18 9.56 -2.44
N ALA A 98 -11.38 10.43 -3.04
CA ALA A 98 -11.60 11.86 -3.05
C ALA A 98 -12.86 12.26 -3.83
N ASP A 99 -13.42 11.34 -4.60
CA ASP A 99 -14.72 11.47 -5.30
C ASP A 99 -15.95 11.33 -4.37
N GLY A 100 -15.74 11.13 -3.05
CA GLY A 100 -16.81 11.02 -2.06
C GLY A 100 -17.56 9.69 -2.05
N ARG A 101 -17.10 8.68 -2.81
CA ARG A 101 -17.73 7.37 -2.96
C ARG A 101 -16.95 6.27 -2.25
N ILE A 102 -17.66 5.21 -1.86
CA ILE A 102 -17.08 3.97 -1.35
C ILE A 102 -17.47 2.84 -2.29
N ALA A 103 -16.53 2.01 -2.68
CA ALA A 103 -16.77 0.80 -3.47
C ALA A 103 -16.44 -0.44 -2.64
N ILE A 104 -17.37 -1.42 -2.65
CA ILE A 104 -17.22 -2.72 -1.98
C ILE A 104 -16.88 -3.78 -3.03
N TRP A 105 -15.87 -4.62 -2.73
CA TRP A 105 -15.29 -5.54 -3.69
C TRP A 105 -15.22 -6.97 -3.16
N THR A 106 -15.65 -7.91 -3.96
CA THR A 106 -15.30 -9.32 -3.79
C THR A 106 -14.02 -9.64 -4.56
N ALA A 107 -13.13 -10.42 -3.96
CA ALA A 107 -11.89 -10.84 -4.63
C ALA A 107 -12.17 -11.51 -5.98
N GLY A 108 -11.40 -11.15 -7.01
CA GLY A 108 -11.50 -11.68 -8.36
C GLY A 108 -12.59 -11.05 -9.25
N LYS A 109 -13.51 -10.23 -8.70
CA LYS A 109 -14.49 -9.51 -9.53
C LYS A 109 -13.89 -8.23 -10.14
N ALA A 110 -14.18 -7.99 -11.39
CA ALA A 110 -13.69 -6.82 -12.13
C ALA A 110 -14.36 -5.51 -11.70
N GLU A 111 -15.62 -5.57 -11.28
CA GLU A 111 -16.43 -4.42 -10.86
C GLU A 111 -16.81 -4.53 -9.39
N PRO A 112 -17.09 -3.40 -8.70
CA PRO A 112 -17.54 -3.44 -7.31
C PRO A 112 -18.91 -4.11 -7.19
N ASP A 113 -19.12 -4.83 -6.08
CA ASP A 113 -20.43 -5.43 -5.76
C ASP A 113 -21.46 -4.39 -5.36
N ALA A 114 -21.00 -3.31 -4.71
CA ALA A 114 -21.84 -2.20 -4.28
C ALA A 114 -21.06 -0.90 -4.27
N VAL A 115 -21.77 0.20 -4.48
CA VAL A 115 -21.26 1.57 -4.33
C VAL A 115 -22.10 2.26 -3.27
N LEU A 116 -21.43 2.84 -2.26
CA LEU A 116 -22.08 3.58 -1.19
C LEU A 116 -21.84 5.07 -1.44
N GLU A 117 -22.91 5.82 -1.56
CA GLU A 117 -22.91 7.25 -1.87
C GLU A 117 -23.62 8.04 -0.78
N GLY A 118 -23.19 9.30 -0.58
CA GLY A 118 -23.80 10.19 0.40
C GLY A 118 -22.88 11.24 0.96
N HIS A 119 -21.55 11.00 1.00
CA HIS A 119 -20.60 12.06 1.33
C HIS A 119 -20.53 13.10 0.20
N THR A 120 -20.39 14.38 0.57
CA THR A 120 -20.37 15.51 -0.36
C THR A 120 -18.96 16.09 -0.56
N ALA A 121 -17.96 15.49 0.10
CA ALA A 121 -16.55 15.86 -0.01
C ALA A 121 -15.67 14.58 0.09
N PRO A 122 -14.35 14.70 -0.13
CA PRO A 122 -13.42 13.58 -0.05
C PRO A 122 -13.58 12.74 1.22
N ILE A 123 -13.61 11.42 1.07
CA ILE A 123 -13.53 10.49 2.19
C ILE A 123 -12.06 10.29 2.53
N ALA A 124 -11.70 10.56 3.80
CA ALA A 124 -10.33 10.52 4.27
C ALA A 124 -9.95 9.19 4.94
N ALA A 125 -10.90 8.53 5.60
CA ALA A 125 -10.65 7.28 6.34
C ALA A 125 -11.84 6.34 6.32
N LEU A 126 -11.54 5.04 6.40
CA LEU A 126 -12.49 3.93 6.57
C LEU A 126 -12.08 3.07 7.76
N ALA A 127 -13.07 2.52 8.45
CA ALA A 127 -12.87 1.49 9.47
C ALA A 127 -14.00 0.45 9.39
N ALA A 128 -13.66 -0.83 9.52
CA ALA A 128 -14.64 -1.91 9.66
C ALA A 128 -14.89 -2.20 11.14
N SER A 129 -16.13 -2.47 11.52
CA SER A 129 -16.44 -2.91 12.87
C SER A 129 -15.85 -4.29 13.14
N PRO A 130 -15.50 -4.62 14.40
CA PRO A 130 -14.90 -5.91 14.75
C PRO A 130 -15.79 -7.11 14.40
N ASP A 131 -17.10 -6.94 14.41
CA ASP A 131 -18.08 -7.97 14.02
C ASP A 131 -18.28 -8.10 12.50
N GLY A 132 -17.63 -7.22 11.71
CA GLY A 132 -17.72 -7.18 10.26
C GLY A 132 -19.08 -6.72 9.72
N ALA A 133 -19.99 -6.22 10.56
CA ALA A 133 -21.35 -5.86 10.14
C ALA A 133 -21.48 -4.42 9.62
N THR A 134 -20.58 -3.53 10.05
CA THR A 134 -20.66 -2.09 9.76
C THR A 134 -19.35 -1.55 9.23
N LEU A 135 -19.40 -0.68 8.23
CA LEU A 135 -18.30 0.14 7.76
C LEU A 135 -18.51 1.58 8.25
N ALA A 136 -17.48 2.19 8.83
CA ALA A 136 -17.48 3.60 9.16
C ALA A 136 -16.63 4.38 8.15
N SER A 137 -17.10 5.56 7.76
CA SER A 137 -16.34 6.50 6.93
C SER A 137 -16.26 7.87 7.59
N ALA A 138 -15.11 8.53 7.42
CA ALA A 138 -14.86 9.90 7.84
C ALA A 138 -14.57 10.76 6.61
N SER A 139 -15.19 11.93 6.52
CA SER A 139 -15.12 12.81 5.34
C SER A 139 -14.79 14.25 5.69
N TRP A 140 -14.28 14.94 4.69
CA TRP A 140 -14.05 16.38 4.73
C TRP A 140 -15.36 17.19 4.64
N ASP A 141 -16.52 16.53 4.45
CA ASP A 141 -17.84 17.13 4.64
C ASP A 141 -18.20 17.32 6.11
N GLN A 142 -17.25 17.09 7.04
CA GLN A 142 -17.36 17.26 8.50
C GLN A 142 -18.20 16.18 9.18
N THR A 143 -18.61 15.14 8.44
CA THR A 143 -19.46 14.06 8.94
C THR A 143 -18.76 12.72 8.96
N LEU A 144 -19.33 11.79 9.76
CA LEU A 144 -19.07 10.38 9.65
C LEU A 144 -20.35 9.67 9.23
N ARG A 145 -20.21 8.52 8.56
CA ARG A 145 -21.34 7.65 8.22
C ARG A 145 -21.04 6.22 8.64
N LEU A 146 -22.06 5.57 9.18
CA LEU A 146 -22.04 4.14 9.49
C LEU A 146 -22.91 3.42 8.46
N TRP A 147 -22.30 2.54 7.69
CA TRP A 147 -22.91 1.82 6.59
C TRP A 147 -23.13 0.36 7.00
N PRO A 148 -24.38 -0.12 7.16
CA PRO A 148 -24.63 -1.53 7.36
C PRO A 148 -24.21 -2.34 6.12
N LEU A 149 -23.30 -3.29 6.27
CA LEU A 149 -22.76 -4.07 5.13
C LEU A 149 -23.76 -5.12 4.60
N ALA A 150 -24.83 -5.40 5.35
CA ALA A 150 -25.98 -6.17 4.89
C ALA A 150 -26.98 -5.35 4.05
N GLY A 151 -26.73 -4.05 3.88
CA GLY A 151 -27.62 -3.11 3.20
C GLY A 151 -28.48 -2.30 4.16
N GLY A 152 -29.09 -1.23 3.64
CA GLY A 152 -29.89 -0.29 4.42
C GLY A 152 -29.33 1.13 4.41
N ALA A 153 -30.07 2.08 5.00
CA ALA A 153 -29.65 3.47 5.07
C ALA A 153 -28.49 3.66 6.06
N PRO A 154 -27.48 4.49 5.71
CA PRO A 154 -26.42 4.79 6.64
C PRO A 154 -26.91 5.66 7.80
N ARG A 155 -26.33 5.43 8.98
CA ARG A 155 -26.48 6.36 10.11
C ARG A 155 -25.48 7.50 9.97
N LEU A 156 -25.97 8.73 9.96
CA LEU A 156 -25.13 9.95 9.96
C LEU A 156 -24.74 10.33 11.39
N LEU A 157 -23.46 10.68 11.58
CA LEU A 157 -22.92 11.24 12.82
C LEU A 157 -22.38 12.64 12.52
N GLU A 158 -22.97 13.64 13.14
CA GLU A 158 -22.66 15.06 12.97
C GLU A 158 -22.10 15.66 14.24
N GLY A 159 -21.33 16.75 14.09
CA GLY A 159 -20.86 17.52 15.22
C GLY A 159 -19.43 18.05 15.05
N HIS A 160 -18.57 17.43 14.26
CA HIS A 160 -17.31 18.05 13.86
C HIS A 160 -17.57 19.32 13.06
N THR A 161 -16.67 20.31 13.23
CA THR A 161 -16.80 21.61 12.57
C THR A 161 -15.76 21.86 11.48
N GLN A 162 -14.90 20.87 11.25
CA GLN A 162 -13.91 20.84 10.17
C GLN A 162 -13.70 19.40 9.67
N ASN A 163 -12.82 19.22 8.68
CA ASN A 163 -12.49 17.97 8.05
C ASN A 163 -12.27 16.84 9.07
N VAL A 164 -13.01 15.73 8.93
CA VAL A 164 -12.77 14.53 9.72
C VAL A 164 -11.76 13.66 8.98
N ASN A 165 -10.59 13.48 9.58
CA ASN A 165 -9.45 12.85 8.90
C ASN A 165 -9.20 11.40 9.31
N GLY A 166 -9.75 10.96 10.43
CA GLY A 166 -9.54 9.61 10.93
C GLY A 166 -10.76 9.07 11.65
N VAL A 167 -10.96 7.77 11.55
CA VAL A 167 -12.02 7.01 12.24
C VAL A 167 -11.50 5.63 12.60
N ALA A 168 -11.85 5.14 13.79
CA ALA A 168 -11.53 3.80 14.25
C ALA A 168 -12.63 3.26 15.18
N PHE A 169 -12.95 1.98 15.08
CA PHE A 169 -13.78 1.29 16.07
C PHE A 169 -12.94 0.88 17.27
N ALA A 170 -13.52 1.00 18.46
CA ALA A 170 -12.98 0.35 19.64
C ALA A 170 -13.11 -1.18 19.51
N PRO A 171 -12.24 -1.96 20.17
CA PRO A 171 -12.24 -3.41 20.07
C PRO A 171 -13.55 -4.08 20.50
N ASP A 172 -14.33 -3.40 21.35
CA ASP A 172 -15.65 -3.88 21.81
C ASP A 172 -16.77 -3.71 20.75
N GLY A 173 -16.49 -3.03 19.65
CA GLY A 173 -17.44 -2.72 18.58
C GLY A 173 -18.59 -1.78 19.01
N ARG A 174 -18.60 -1.28 20.25
CA ARG A 174 -19.66 -0.43 20.79
C ARG A 174 -19.36 1.05 20.75
N THR A 175 -18.12 1.39 20.45
CA THR A 175 -17.61 2.75 20.43
C THR A 175 -16.88 3.02 19.14
N LEU A 176 -17.14 4.18 18.54
CA LEU A 176 -16.37 4.72 17.41
C LEU A 176 -15.59 5.93 17.90
N VAL A 177 -14.38 6.11 17.40
CA VAL A 177 -13.55 7.29 17.66
C VAL A 177 -13.26 7.99 16.36
N SER A 178 -13.38 9.30 16.35
CA SER A 178 -13.00 10.16 15.22
C SER A 178 -12.07 11.29 15.63
N VAL A 179 -11.26 11.73 14.67
CA VAL A 179 -10.33 12.86 14.83
C VAL A 179 -10.47 13.83 13.68
N SER A 180 -10.34 15.13 14.00
CA SER A 180 -10.63 16.19 13.05
C SER A 180 -9.63 17.35 13.13
N TYR A 181 -9.62 18.16 12.08
CA TYR A 181 -8.94 19.45 12.06
C TYR A 181 -9.58 20.48 13.01
N ASP A 182 -10.80 20.22 13.53
CA ASP A 182 -11.41 21.04 14.57
C ASP A 182 -10.74 20.90 15.95
N GLN A 183 -9.59 20.23 16.02
CA GLN A 183 -8.81 20.00 17.23
C GLN A 183 -9.59 19.19 18.27
N SER A 184 -10.40 18.24 17.84
CA SER A 184 -11.11 17.36 18.76
C SER A 184 -10.93 15.88 18.42
N VAL A 185 -10.89 15.07 19.47
CA VAL A 185 -11.22 13.66 19.45
C VAL A 185 -12.67 13.52 19.88
N ARG A 186 -13.49 12.78 19.11
CA ARG A 186 -14.86 12.46 19.51
C ARG A 186 -15.00 10.97 19.69
N ILE A 187 -15.62 10.60 20.81
CA ILE A 187 -15.89 9.22 21.20
C ILE A 187 -17.40 9.03 21.13
N TRP A 188 -17.86 8.25 20.17
CA TRP A 188 -19.26 8.04 19.85
C TRP A 188 -19.77 6.73 20.40
N PRO A 189 -20.64 6.69 21.40
CA PRO A 189 -21.37 5.47 21.75
C PRO A 189 -22.27 5.06 20.59
N LEU A 190 -22.18 3.81 20.16
CA LEU A 190 -22.95 3.30 19.02
C LEU A 190 -24.33 2.75 19.44
N SER A 191 -24.48 2.42 20.71
CA SER A 191 -25.73 1.97 21.32
C SER A 191 -26.48 3.14 21.95
N GLY A 192 -27.76 3.32 21.59
CA GLY A 192 -28.64 4.36 22.16
C GLY A 192 -28.40 5.77 21.62
N PRO A 193 -29.14 6.76 22.15
CA PRO A 193 -29.14 8.15 21.69
C PRO A 193 -28.10 9.04 22.39
N SER A 194 -27.01 8.48 22.93
CA SER A 194 -26.03 9.23 23.69
C SER A 194 -25.20 10.17 22.83
N ALA A 195 -24.98 11.38 23.31
CA ALA A 195 -24.06 12.33 22.69
C ALA A 195 -22.61 11.84 22.76
N PRO A 196 -21.73 12.20 21.80
CA PRO A 196 -20.34 11.85 21.88
C PRO A 196 -19.62 12.59 23.01
N THR A 197 -18.63 11.92 23.63
CA THR A 197 -17.63 12.61 24.45
C THR A 197 -16.71 13.39 23.51
N VAL A 198 -16.54 14.69 23.78
CA VAL A 198 -15.66 15.56 23.00
C VAL A 198 -14.43 15.91 23.84
N VAL A 199 -13.25 15.58 23.32
CA VAL A 199 -11.97 15.88 23.96
C VAL A 199 -11.23 16.92 23.12
N ALA A 200 -11.04 18.13 23.67
CA ALA A 200 -10.26 19.17 23.00
C ALA A 200 -8.76 18.83 23.00
N MET A 201 -8.13 19.02 21.86
CA MET A 201 -6.72 18.73 21.62
C MET A 201 -5.94 20.00 21.28
N PRO A 202 -4.63 20.06 21.57
CA PRO A 202 -3.83 21.26 21.33
C PRO A 202 -3.48 21.50 19.85
N SER A 203 -3.73 20.53 18.98
CA SER A 203 -3.39 20.58 17.55
C SER A 203 -4.48 19.96 16.70
N PRO A 204 -4.68 20.37 15.44
CA PRO A 204 -5.46 19.62 14.47
C PRO A 204 -4.97 18.18 14.34
N LEU A 205 -5.89 17.25 14.12
CA LEU A 205 -5.59 15.82 14.09
C LEU A 205 -5.79 15.23 12.69
N ASN A 206 -4.88 14.31 12.30
CA ASN A 206 -4.86 13.70 10.97
C ASN A 206 -5.16 12.20 10.97
N ALA A 207 -4.84 11.48 12.04
CA ALA A 207 -4.93 10.03 12.07
C ALA A 207 -5.29 9.53 13.47
N VAL A 208 -5.92 8.35 13.54
CA VAL A 208 -6.25 7.68 14.79
C VAL A 208 -6.09 6.18 14.65
N ALA A 209 -5.58 5.55 15.71
CA ALA A 209 -5.57 4.09 15.89
C ALA A 209 -5.98 3.77 17.33
N ILE A 210 -6.55 2.58 17.55
CA ILE A 210 -6.99 2.11 18.88
C ILE A 210 -6.32 0.77 19.16
N GLY A 211 -5.70 0.66 20.31
CA GLY A 211 -5.10 -0.59 20.78
C GLY A 211 -6.14 -1.62 21.22
N GLY A 212 -5.74 -2.89 21.31
CA GLY A 212 -6.60 -3.98 21.78
C GLY A 212 -7.13 -3.78 23.22
N ASP A 213 -6.50 -2.93 24.00
CA ASP A 213 -6.90 -2.50 25.35
C ASP A 213 -7.82 -1.26 25.36
N GLY A 214 -8.15 -0.72 24.18
CA GLY A 214 -9.01 0.45 24.02
C GLY A 214 -8.29 1.80 24.14
N GLU A 215 -6.95 1.84 24.32
CA GLU A 215 -6.21 3.10 24.31
C GLU A 215 -6.19 3.70 22.90
N ILE A 216 -6.46 4.98 22.80
CA ILE A 216 -6.51 5.76 21.57
C ILE A 216 -5.17 6.44 21.35
N ALA A 217 -4.59 6.30 20.15
CA ALA A 217 -3.44 7.06 19.68
C ALA A 217 -3.90 8.00 18.53
N ALA A 218 -3.72 9.30 18.71
CA ALA A 218 -4.12 10.33 17.73
C ALA A 218 -2.91 11.12 17.24
N GLY A 219 -2.75 11.24 15.92
CA GLY A 219 -1.66 11.95 15.26
C GLY A 219 -1.96 13.41 14.99
N GLY A 220 -1.13 14.28 15.55
CA GLY A 220 -1.27 15.73 15.44
C GLY A 220 -0.56 16.35 14.24
N ALA A 221 -1.06 17.47 13.78
CA ALA A 221 -0.41 18.30 12.77
C ALA A 221 0.89 18.96 13.29
N ASP A 222 1.10 18.96 14.59
CA ASP A 222 2.31 19.46 15.28
C ASP A 222 3.42 18.40 15.40
N GLY A 223 3.22 17.22 14.82
CA GLY A 223 4.20 16.13 14.85
C GLY A 223 4.19 15.30 16.13
N ARG A 224 3.15 15.40 16.95
CA ARG A 224 2.97 14.61 18.17
C ARG A 224 1.97 13.48 17.99
N VAL A 225 2.12 12.44 18.78
CA VAL A 225 1.11 11.42 19.02
C VAL A 225 0.55 11.62 20.42
N TYR A 226 -0.75 11.80 20.50
CA TYR A 226 -1.49 11.96 21.75
C TYR A 226 -2.14 10.64 22.13
N PHE A 227 -2.03 10.27 23.41
CA PHE A 227 -2.62 9.04 23.94
C PHE A 227 -3.77 9.38 24.88
N LEU A 228 -4.88 8.69 24.70
CA LEU A 228 -6.07 8.83 25.53
C LEU A 228 -6.58 7.45 25.93
N ALA A 229 -7.10 7.34 27.13
CA ALA A 229 -7.89 6.17 27.52
C ALA A 229 -9.19 6.11 26.71
N GLY A 230 -9.84 4.96 26.62
CA GLY A 230 -11.09 4.76 25.87
C GLY A 230 -12.25 5.67 26.31
N ASN A 231 -12.20 6.22 27.53
CA ASN A 231 -13.16 7.21 28.03
C ASN A 231 -12.80 8.68 27.71
N GLY A 232 -11.69 8.90 27.01
CA GLY A 232 -11.20 10.22 26.61
C GLY A 232 -10.26 10.92 27.60
N ALA A 233 -9.93 10.29 28.74
CA ALA A 233 -8.94 10.83 29.66
C ALA A 233 -7.55 10.83 28.99
N ARG A 234 -6.81 11.93 29.11
CA ARG A 234 -5.44 12.02 28.56
C ARG A 234 -4.51 11.06 29.29
N ALA A 235 -3.76 10.24 28.53
CA ALA A 235 -2.83 9.25 29.03
C ALA A 235 -1.36 9.59 28.71
N GLY A 236 -1.11 10.68 27.99
CA GLY A 236 0.23 11.16 27.65
C GLY A 236 0.37 11.60 26.20
N GLU A 237 1.60 11.95 25.83
CA GLU A 237 1.96 12.31 24.47
C GLU A 237 3.41 11.93 24.15
N ALA A 238 3.74 11.80 22.88
CA ALA A 238 5.09 11.56 22.40
C ALA A 238 5.40 12.39 21.16
N ALA A 239 6.63 12.87 21.03
CA ALA A 239 7.08 13.52 19.80
C ALA A 239 7.43 12.46 18.76
N ALA A 240 6.79 12.52 17.59
CA ALA A 240 7.11 11.66 16.44
C ALA A 240 8.05 12.36 15.45
N GLY A 241 8.12 13.71 15.51
CA GLY A 241 9.01 14.50 14.66
C GLY A 241 8.52 15.95 14.52
N PRO A 242 9.23 16.78 13.75
CA PRO A 242 8.89 18.20 13.59
C PRO A 242 7.82 18.44 12.50
N ARG A 243 7.30 17.41 11.88
CA ARG A 243 6.34 17.48 10.76
C ARG A 243 5.04 16.77 11.12
N PRO A 244 3.91 17.17 10.50
CA PRO A 244 2.62 16.52 10.74
C PRO A 244 2.67 15.01 10.66
N VAL A 245 2.07 14.35 11.67
CA VAL A 245 1.76 12.92 11.63
C VAL A 245 0.50 12.75 10.78
N ILE A 246 0.54 11.90 9.75
CA ILE A 246 -0.56 11.70 8.80
C ILE A 246 -1.08 10.28 8.74
N SER A 247 -0.37 9.33 9.34
CA SER A 247 -0.82 7.95 9.49
C SER A 247 -0.27 7.35 10.77
N ILE A 248 -1.08 6.56 11.46
CA ILE A 248 -0.71 5.86 12.70
C ILE A 248 -1.17 4.42 12.61
N ALA A 249 -0.33 3.51 13.12
CA ALA A 249 -0.70 2.13 13.39
C ALA A 249 -0.17 1.68 14.75
N ILE A 250 -0.93 0.86 15.45
CA ILE A 250 -0.51 0.17 16.68
C ILE A 250 -0.21 -1.28 16.31
N SER A 251 0.90 -1.84 16.84
CA SER A 251 1.23 -3.24 16.62
C SER A 251 0.16 -4.16 17.25
N PRO A 252 -0.15 -5.33 16.66
CA PRO A 252 -1.17 -6.24 17.18
C PRO A 252 -0.97 -6.65 18.65
N ASP A 253 0.28 -6.78 19.11
CA ASP A 253 0.63 -7.04 20.52
C ASP A 253 0.48 -5.81 21.43
N GLY A 254 0.20 -4.65 20.86
CA GLY A 254 0.05 -3.38 21.57
C GLY A 254 1.37 -2.75 22.07
N ALA A 255 2.54 -3.29 21.72
CA ALA A 255 3.81 -2.80 22.24
C ALA A 255 4.32 -1.53 21.54
N LEU A 256 4.08 -1.40 20.24
CA LEU A 256 4.62 -0.34 19.40
C LEU A 256 3.54 0.53 18.78
N VAL A 257 3.86 1.81 18.55
CA VAL A 257 3.09 2.73 17.72
C VAL A 257 3.99 3.24 16.59
N ALA A 258 3.59 3.02 15.35
CA ALA A 258 4.22 3.62 14.18
C ALA A 258 3.48 4.89 13.79
N ALA A 259 4.20 6.01 13.67
CA ALA A 259 3.68 7.30 13.27
C ALA A 259 4.43 7.80 12.03
N ALA A 260 3.74 7.88 10.90
CA ALA A 260 4.29 8.35 9.64
C ALA A 260 3.92 9.81 9.38
N GLY A 261 4.85 10.54 8.79
CA GLY A 261 4.68 11.95 8.52
C GLY A 261 5.18 12.38 7.14
N ILE A 262 4.85 13.62 6.78
CA ILE A 262 5.31 14.23 5.52
C ILE A 262 6.82 14.51 5.50
N GLY A 263 7.53 14.27 6.60
CA GLY A 263 8.98 14.44 6.70
C GLY A 263 9.80 13.30 6.10
N GLY A 264 9.16 12.24 5.59
CA GLY A 264 9.84 11.11 4.94
C GLY A 264 10.40 10.05 5.89
N SER A 265 10.09 10.14 7.19
CA SER A 265 10.46 9.15 8.20
C SER A 265 9.23 8.62 8.92
N VAL A 266 9.37 7.46 9.54
CA VAL A 266 8.38 6.87 10.44
C VAL A 266 8.99 6.76 11.82
N ALA A 267 8.37 7.40 12.81
CA ALA A 267 8.71 7.22 14.20
C ALA A 267 8.05 5.94 14.72
N VAL A 268 8.84 5.05 15.29
CA VAL A 268 8.35 3.88 16.03
C VAL A 268 8.54 4.18 17.51
N LEU A 269 7.43 4.28 18.23
CA LEU A 269 7.38 4.60 19.65
C LEU A 269 7.13 3.32 20.46
N ASP A 270 7.83 3.19 21.59
CA ASP A 270 7.40 2.24 22.64
C ASP A 270 6.14 2.79 23.29
N ARG A 271 5.04 2.04 23.16
CA ARG A 271 3.71 2.53 23.57
C ARG A 271 3.61 2.69 25.09
N ARG A 272 4.25 1.85 25.88
CA ARG A 272 4.20 1.89 27.35
C ARG A 272 4.97 3.08 27.91
N THR A 273 6.17 3.34 27.39
CA THR A 273 7.06 4.41 27.88
C THR A 273 6.86 5.74 27.19
N ARG A 274 6.13 5.77 26.07
CA ARG A 274 5.95 6.93 25.18
C ARG A 274 7.27 7.43 24.56
N ALA A 275 8.32 6.63 24.64
CA ALA A 275 9.64 6.97 24.13
C ALA A 275 9.79 6.61 22.66
N LEU A 276 10.56 7.40 21.93
CA LEU A 276 10.98 7.07 20.57
C LEU A 276 11.92 5.85 20.64
N ALA A 277 11.47 4.72 20.12
CA ALA A 277 12.27 3.49 20.07
C ALA A 277 13.17 3.50 18.80
N ARG A 278 12.63 3.89 17.66
CA ARG A 278 13.33 3.88 16.36
C ARG A 278 12.79 4.98 15.43
N THR A 279 13.60 5.35 14.46
CA THR A 279 13.19 6.15 13.30
C THR A 279 13.53 5.37 12.03
N LEU A 280 12.52 5.05 11.24
CA LEU A 280 12.70 4.41 9.95
C LEU A 280 12.89 5.52 8.92
N VAL A 281 14.03 5.53 8.24
CA VAL A 281 14.38 6.57 7.26
C VAL A 281 14.28 5.98 5.87
N GLY A 282 13.28 6.42 5.12
CA GLY A 282 13.09 6.09 3.71
C GLY A 282 13.86 7.06 2.79
N PRO A 283 13.47 7.18 1.53
CA PRO A 283 14.14 8.03 0.53
C PRO A 283 13.97 9.54 0.74
N GLY A 284 13.47 9.97 1.90
CA GLY A 284 13.23 11.40 2.20
C GLY A 284 11.92 11.96 1.64
N LEU A 285 11.10 11.13 1.01
CA LEU A 285 9.77 11.50 0.49
C LEU A 285 8.68 11.18 1.50
N PRO A 286 7.55 11.91 1.51
CA PRO A 286 6.43 11.68 2.42
C PRO A 286 6.01 10.21 2.51
N VAL A 287 5.77 9.73 3.73
CA VAL A 287 5.16 8.43 4.01
C VAL A 287 3.70 8.65 4.37
N TRP A 288 2.80 8.18 3.50
CA TRP A 288 1.36 8.46 3.59
C TRP A 288 0.57 7.42 4.38
N SER A 289 1.08 6.20 4.49
CA SER A 289 0.38 5.10 5.15
C SER A 289 1.33 4.13 5.84
N VAL A 290 0.89 3.58 6.96
CA VAL A 290 1.60 2.55 7.71
C VAL A 290 0.63 1.47 8.18
N ALA A 291 1.07 0.22 8.21
CA ALA A 291 0.33 -0.90 8.79
C ALA A 291 1.29 -1.98 9.30
N PHE A 292 1.02 -2.52 10.48
CA PHE A 292 1.75 -3.69 10.99
C PHE A 292 1.20 -4.99 10.40
N LEU A 293 2.08 -5.95 10.18
CA LEU A 293 1.68 -7.34 9.98
C LEU A 293 1.26 -7.97 11.34
N PRO A 294 0.55 -9.11 11.31
CA PRO A 294 0.14 -9.81 12.53
C PRO A 294 1.28 -10.26 13.43
N ASP A 295 2.52 -10.35 12.89
CA ASP A 295 3.72 -10.70 13.65
C ASP A 295 4.19 -9.61 14.63
N SER A 296 3.55 -8.44 14.65
CA SER A 296 3.86 -7.26 15.46
C SER A 296 5.28 -6.68 15.26
N ARG A 297 6.03 -7.18 14.30
CA ARG A 297 7.42 -6.81 14.02
C ARG A 297 7.61 -6.22 12.63
N THR A 298 6.86 -6.74 11.66
CA THR A 298 6.95 -6.24 10.29
C THR A 298 5.98 -5.09 10.08
N LEU A 299 6.52 -3.93 9.69
CA LEU A 299 5.75 -2.74 9.34
C LEU A 299 5.82 -2.51 7.84
N LEU A 300 4.67 -2.32 7.20
CA LEU A 300 4.58 -1.85 5.84
C LEU A 300 4.40 -0.33 5.83
N THR A 301 5.06 0.34 4.87
CA THR A 301 4.94 1.79 4.68
C THR A 301 4.67 2.11 3.22
N GLY A 302 3.63 2.91 2.94
CA GLY A 302 3.33 3.43 1.60
C GLY A 302 3.84 4.86 1.44
N GLY A 303 4.58 5.13 0.38
CA GLY A 303 5.29 6.40 0.19
C GLY A 303 4.88 7.20 -1.05
N ALA A 304 5.37 8.44 -1.09
CA ALA A 304 5.19 9.35 -2.23
C ALA A 304 5.99 8.92 -3.47
N ASP A 305 6.86 7.93 -3.35
CA ASP A 305 7.60 7.31 -4.44
C ASP A 305 6.88 6.09 -5.05
N ASN A 306 5.60 5.92 -4.77
CA ASN A 306 4.71 4.89 -5.32
C ASN A 306 5.04 3.46 -4.87
N ILE A 307 5.84 3.31 -3.80
CA ILE A 307 6.36 2.03 -3.33
C ILE A 307 5.82 1.71 -1.94
N VAL A 308 5.46 0.44 -1.72
CA VAL A 308 5.27 -0.10 -0.38
C VAL A 308 6.54 -0.82 0.05
N ARG A 309 7.10 -0.42 1.18
CA ARG A 309 8.31 -1.00 1.79
C ARG A 309 7.97 -1.80 3.02
N ARG A 310 8.80 -2.77 3.33
CA ARG A 310 8.75 -3.55 4.57
C ARG A 310 9.92 -3.21 5.47
N TRP A 311 9.62 -3.10 6.74
CA TRP A 311 10.59 -2.77 7.78
C TRP A 311 10.44 -3.73 8.95
N ASN A 312 11.55 -4.08 9.58
CA ASN A 312 11.51 -4.63 10.91
C ASN A 312 11.41 -3.46 11.92
N ALA A 313 10.23 -3.27 12.51
CA ALA A 313 9.98 -2.16 13.41
C ALA A 313 10.78 -2.24 14.73
N VAL A 314 11.28 -3.43 15.10
CA VAL A 314 12.07 -3.64 16.32
C VAL A 314 13.53 -3.27 16.09
N THR A 315 14.13 -3.67 14.96
CA THR A 315 15.53 -3.35 14.64
C THR A 315 15.70 -2.02 13.92
N GLY A 316 14.67 -1.58 13.17
CA GLY A 316 14.71 -0.41 12.30
C GLY A 316 15.24 -0.70 10.90
N GLU A 317 15.62 -1.95 10.63
CA GLU A 317 16.20 -2.33 9.35
C GLU A 317 15.11 -2.61 8.29
N PRO A 318 15.35 -2.29 7.02
CA PRO A 318 14.48 -2.74 5.95
C PRO A 318 14.50 -4.27 5.87
N VAL A 319 13.35 -4.85 5.59
CA VAL A 319 13.23 -6.29 5.29
C VAL A 319 13.42 -6.47 3.80
N ASP A 320 14.67 -6.74 3.36
CA ASP A 320 15.04 -6.76 1.94
C ASP A 320 14.69 -8.05 1.22
N SER A 321 14.44 -9.14 1.95
CA SER A 321 14.06 -10.41 1.32
C SER A 321 12.88 -11.03 2.03
N ILE A 322 11.76 -11.17 1.31
CA ILE A 322 10.89 -12.30 1.56
C ILE A 322 11.62 -13.49 0.95
N LEU A 323 11.90 -14.51 1.79
CA LEU A 323 12.16 -15.84 1.27
C LEU A 323 10.86 -16.33 0.63
N VAL A 324 10.56 -15.82 -0.57
CA VAL A 324 9.62 -16.48 -1.46
C VAL A 324 10.36 -17.71 -1.92
N GLU A 325 9.92 -18.86 -1.46
CA GLU A 325 10.35 -20.10 -2.11
C GLU A 325 10.23 -19.90 -3.62
N THR A 326 11.39 -19.77 -4.29
CA THR A 326 11.63 -20.01 -5.70
C THR A 326 11.03 -19.09 -6.77
N ALA A 327 10.84 -17.80 -6.56
CA ALA A 327 10.80 -16.90 -7.72
C ALA A 327 11.92 -15.88 -7.59
N GLY A 328 13.08 -16.17 -8.15
CA GLY A 328 14.16 -15.19 -8.32
C GLY A 328 13.63 -13.91 -8.97
N ASP A 329 14.32 -12.78 -8.80
CA ASP A 329 13.96 -11.52 -9.48
C ASP A 329 13.70 -11.82 -10.98
N PRO A 330 12.46 -11.66 -11.49
CA PRO A 330 12.15 -11.97 -12.89
C PRO A 330 12.93 -11.09 -13.87
N LEU A 331 13.60 -10.06 -13.38
CA LEU A 331 14.47 -9.17 -14.15
C LEU A 331 15.97 -9.39 -13.89
N ALA A 332 16.37 -10.39 -13.10
CA ALA A 332 17.77 -10.63 -12.77
C ALA A 332 18.67 -10.83 -14.02
N ALA A 333 18.14 -11.49 -15.06
CA ALA A 333 18.85 -11.67 -16.34
C ALA A 333 19.09 -10.36 -17.11
N TYR A 334 18.48 -9.24 -16.67
CA TYR A 334 18.54 -7.93 -17.31
C TYR A 334 19.16 -6.89 -16.37
N ALA A 335 20.01 -7.30 -15.44
CA ALA A 335 20.69 -6.38 -14.51
C ALA A 335 21.46 -5.30 -15.28
N GLY A 336 21.30 -4.03 -14.90
CA GLY A 336 21.90 -2.87 -15.58
C GLY A 336 21.21 -2.43 -16.87
N ASP A 337 20.11 -3.07 -17.28
CA ASP A 337 19.30 -2.63 -18.41
C ASP A 337 18.31 -1.54 -17.96
N ARG A 338 18.44 -0.33 -18.53
CA ARG A 338 17.59 0.81 -18.21
C ARG A 338 16.10 0.52 -18.42
N GLY A 339 15.75 -0.22 -19.50
CA GLY A 339 14.37 -0.59 -19.79
C GLY A 339 13.81 -1.58 -18.75
N ALA A 340 14.63 -2.52 -18.27
CA ALA A 340 14.26 -3.44 -17.19
C ALA A 340 14.06 -2.68 -15.87
N GLU A 341 14.89 -1.69 -15.57
CA GLU A 341 14.71 -0.83 -14.38
C GLU A 341 13.36 -0.11 -14.41
N ILE A 342 13.00 0.46 -15.56
CA ILE A 342 11.71 1.12 -15.76
C ILE A 342 10.56 0.11 -15.64
N PHE A 343 10.72 -1.08 -16.24
CA PHE A 343 9.71 -2.14 -16.21
C PHE A 343 9.49 -2.74 -14.82
N ARG A 344 10.36 -2.49 -13.86
CA ARG A 344 10.28 -3.05 -12.49
C ARG A 344 8.94 -2.76 -11.79
N ALA A 345 8.30 -1.64 -12.07
CA ALA A 345 6.95 -1.37 -11.56
C ALA A 345 5.87 -2.24 -12.23
N CYS A 346 6.09 -2.66 -13.47
CA CYS A 346 5.11 -3.40 -14.27
C CYS A 346 5.13 -4.90 -13.95
N VAL A 347 6.26 -5.43 -13.47
CA VAL A 347 6.46 -6.85 -13.17
C VAL A 347 5.53 -7.38 -12.08
N ALA A 348 5.03 -6.52 -11.21
CA ALA A 348 4.04 -6.89 -10.19
C ALA A 348 2.73 -7.42 -10.81
N CYS A 349 2.32 -6.81 -11.94
CA CYS A 349 1.06 -7.11 -12.61
C CYS A 349 1.23 -7.93 -13.89
N HIS A 350 2.40 -7.91 -14.54
CA HIS A 350 2.63 -8.55 -15.83
C HIS A 350 3.74 -9.58 -15.76
N THR A 351 3.61 -10.65 -16.55
CA THR A 351 4.66 -11.65 -16.80
C THR A 351 5.22 -11.46 -18.20
N LEU A 352 6.48 -11.87 -18.44
CA LEU A 352 7.22 -11.67 -19.68
C LEU A 352 7.36 -12.94 -20.52
N GLY A 353 7.45 -14.11 -19.86
CA GLY A 353 7.78 -15.36 -20.51
C GLY A 353 6.57 -16.12 -21.05
N ALA A 354 6.77 -16.86 -22.14
CA ALA A 354 5.79 -17.81 -22.65
C ALA A 354 5.48 -18.89 -21.58
N GLY A 355 4.21 -19.26 -21.46
CA GLY A 355 3.75 -20.24 -20.47
C GLY A 355 3.62 -19.73 -19.04
N GLN A 356 4.01 -18.47 -18.75
CA GLN A 356 3.75 -17.86 -17.44
C GLN A 356 2.28 -17.42 -17.32
N ALA A 357 1.69 -17.68 -16.16
CA ALA A 357 0.30 -17.28 -15.89
C ALA A 357 0.12 -15.75 -15.88
N ASN A 358 -1.10 -15.31 -16.23
CA ASN A 358 -1.52 -13.93 -16.03
C ASN A 358 -1.48 -13.60 -14.52
N ARG A 359 -1.21 -12.34 -14.22
CA ARG A 359 -1.32 -11.74 -12.89
C ARG A 359 -2.53 -10.80 -12.85
N ALA A 360 -2.45 -9.71 -12.12
CA ALA A 360 -3.45 -8.63 -12.17
C ALA A 360 -3.57 -7.99 -13.57
N GLY A 361 -2.49 -8.05 -14.36
CA GLY A 361 -2.46 -7.73 -15.79
C GLY A 361 -2.22 -8.99 -16.65
N PRO A 362 -2.46 -8.90 -17.97
CA PRO A 362 -2.19 -9.98 -18.89
C PRO A 362 -0.69 -10.25 -19.04
N THR A 363 -0.33 -11.48 -19.46
CA THR A 363 1.04 -11.76 -19.91
C THR A 363 1.41 -10.88 -21.10
N LEU A 364 2.65 -10.38 -21.10
CA LEU A 364 3.23 -9.63 -22.22
C LEU A 364 4.01 -10.50 -23.22
N ALA A 365 4.11 -11.83 -22.96
CA ALA A 365 4.72 -12.75 -23.93
C ALA A 365 4.08 -12.58 -25.30
N GLY A 366 4.89 -12.35 -26.35
CA GLY A 366 4.42 -12.11 -27.71
C GLY A 366 3.51 -10.89 -27.87
N ILE A 367 3.72 -9.81 -27.09
CA ILE A 367 2.85 -8.63 -27.14
C ILE A 367 2.92 -7.90 -28.48
N PHE A 368 4.10 -7.79 -29.11
CA PHE A 368 4.24 -7.02 -30.35
C PHE A 368 3.61 -7.75 -31.53
N GLY A 369 2.79 -7.05 -32.29
CA GLY A 369 1.94 -7.61 -33.34
C GLY A 369 0.58 -8.12 -32.84
N ARG A 370 0.38 -8.22 -31.53
CA ARG A 370 -0.87 -8.70 -30.93
C ARG A 370 -1.89 -7.56 -30.83
N ARG A 371 -3.15 -7.87 -31.19
CA ARG A 371 -4.25 -6.93 -31.00
C ARG A 371 -4.56 -6.76 -29.50
N ILE A 372 -4.96 -5.56 -29.10
CA ILE A 372 -5.41 -5.28 -27.73
C ILE A 372 -6.53 -6.23 -27.30
N ALA A 373 -6.59 -6.56 -26.03
CA ALA A 373 -7.62 -7.41 -25.42
C ALA A 373 -7.68 -8.86 -25.94
N THR A 374 -6.58 -9.40 -26.51
CA THR A 374 -6.53 -10.76 -27.06
C THR A 374 -5.52 -11.68 -26.35
N ALA A 375 -4.91 -11.28 -25.24
CA ALA A 375 -4.01 -12.17 -24.48
C ALA A 375 -4.80 -13.37 -23.93
N PRO A 376 -4.29 -14.61 -24.14
CA PRO A 376 -4.98 -15.82 -23.75
C PRO A 376 -5.23 -15.90 -22.23
N GLY A 377 -6.40 -16.38 -21.83
CA GLY A 377 -6.73 -16.64 -20.43
C GLY A 377 -6.86 -15.38 -19.53
N TYR A 378 -6.92 -14.18 -20.10
CA TYR A 378 -7.14 -12.94 -19.35
C TYR A 378 -8.51 -12.32 -19.67
N HIS A 379 -9.24 -11.90 -18.63
CA HIS A 379 -10.56 -11.29 -18.76
C HIS A 379 -10.45 -9.77 -18.94
N PHE A 380 -10.59 -9.31 -20.18
CA PHE A 380 -10.58 -7.89 -20.53
C PHE A 380 -11.97 -7.26 -20.39
N SER A 381 -12.00 -5.96 -20.09
CA SER A 381 -13.25 -5.17 -20.16
C SER A 381 -13.79 -5.09 -21.57
N ASP A 382 -15.11 -4.94 -21.72
CA ASP A 382 -15.72 -4.78 -23.04
C ASP A 382 -15.32 -3.48 -23.71
N ALA A 383 -14.93 -2.45 -22.95
CA ALA A 383 -14.37 -1.23 -23.48
C ALA A 383 -13.06 -1.49 -24.24
N LEU A 384 -12.13 -2.27 -23.63
CA LEU A 384 -10.86 -2.63 -24.28
C LEU A 384 -11.04 -3.50 -25.52
N LYS A 385 -12.02 -4.42 -25.52
CA LYS A 385 -12.31 -5.30 -26.68
C LYS A 385 -12.80 -4.52 -27.90
N ARG A 386 -13.39 -3.32 -27.69
CA ARG A 386 -13.86 -2.45 -28.78
C ARG A 386 -12.76 -1.57 -29.38
N LEU A 387 -11.60 -1.45 -28.74
CA LEU A 387 -10.50 -0.65 -29.27
C LEU A 387 -9.82 -1.36 -30.45
N ASP A 388 -9.43 -0.58 -31.45
CA ASP A 388 -8.67 -1.07 -32.61
C ASP A 388 -7.19 -0.66 -32.48
N ILE A 389 -6.49 -1.30 -31.57
CA ILE A 389 -5.06 -1.09 -31.29
C ILE A 389 -4.33 -2.39 -31.51
N VAL A 390 -3.26 -2.36 -32.31
CA VAL A 390 -2.25 -3.39 -32.37
C VAL A 390 -1.01 -2.90 -31.62
N TRP A 391 -0.48 -3.73 -30.75
CA TRP A 391 0.69 -3.39 -29.98
C TRP A 391 1.95 -3.39 -30.85
N THR A 392 2.50 -2.22 -31.07
CA THR A 392 3.77 -1.98 -31.76
C THR A 392 4.70 -1.18 -30.82
N PRO A 393 6.00 -1.04 -31.13
CA PRO A 393 6.89 -0.14 -30.42
C PRO A 393 6.29 1.28 -30.22
N GLU A 394 5.65 1.82 -31.25
CA GLU A 394 5.06 3.15 -31.27
C GLU A 394 3.82 3.22 -30.35
N THR A 395 2.91 2.23 -30.45
CA THR A 395 1.68 2.21 -29.63
C THR A 395 1.98 1.96 -28.16
N VAL A 396 2.99 1.16 -27.82
CA VAL A 396 3.47 0.99 -26.43
C VAL A 396 4.10 2.28 -25.91
N SER A 397 4.95 2.95 -26.71
CA SER A 397 5.51 4.26 -26.34
C SER A 397 4.39 5.28 -26.10
N LYS A 398 3.38 5.33 -26.97
CA LYS A 398 2.24 6.24 -26.87
C LYS A 398 1.38 5.99 -25.64
N LEU A 399 1.19 4.72 -25.24
CA LEU A 399 0.50 4.35 -24.00
C LEU A 399 1.14 5.05 -22.79
N PHE A 400 2.47 5.04 -22.70
CA PHE A 400 3.20 5.64 -21.58
C PHE A 400 3.45 7.14 -21.73
N GLU A 401 3.30 7.71 -22.93
CA GLU A 401 3.37 9.15 -23.16
C GLU A 401 2.11 9.84 -22.62
N ILE A 402 0.94 9.37 -22.98
CA ILE A 402 -0.33 10.02 -22.64
C ILE A 402 -1.04 9.40 -21.45
N GLY A 403 -0.67 8.19 -21.05
CA GLY A 403 -1.18 7.45 -19.92
C GLY A 403 -2.27 6.43 -20.27
N PRO A 404 -2.34 5.32 -19.50
CA PRO A 404 -3.26 4.21 -19.75
C PRO A 404 -4.73 4.62 -19.80
N ALA A 405 -5.17 5.49 -18.89
CA ALA A 405 -6.57 5.90 -18.84
C ALA A 405 -7.03 6.62 -20.11
N ALA A 406 -6.16 7.47 -20.67
CA ALA A 406 -6.46 8.24 -21.89
C ALA A 406 -6.27 7.42 -23.17
N TYR A 407 -5.20 6.58 -23.23
CA TYR A 407 -4.88 5.82 -24.44
C TYR A 407 -5.74 4.56 -24.59
N THR A 408 -6.05 3.88 -23.49
CA THR A 408 -6.85 2.65 -23.45
C THR A 408 -8.02 2.80 -22.49
N PRO A 409 -9.05 3.60 -22.84
CA PRO A 409 -10.22 3.82 -21.98
C PRO A 409 -10.86 2.49 -21.55
N GLY A 410 -11.21 2.36 -20.26
CA GLY A 410 -11.74 1.13 -19.66
C GLY A 410 -10.68 0.13 -19.21
N THR A 411 -9.39 0.53 -19.25
CA THR A 411 -8.30 -0.26 -18.66
C THR A 411 -8.40 -0.30 -17.13
N LYS A 412 -7.95 -1.41 -16.53
CA LYS A 412 -7.71 -1.52 -15.08
C LYS A 412 -6.24 -1.24 -14.72
N MET A 413 -5.38 -0.97 -15.70
CA MET A 413 -3.99 -0.60 -15.48
C MET A 413 -3.92 0.70 -14.67
N PRO A 414 -3.12 0.76 -13.60
CA PRO A 414 -2.86 2.01 -12.88
C PRO A 414 -2.30 3.08 -13.81
N GLU A 415 -2.58 4.36 -13.51
CA GLU A 415 -2.05 5.46 -14.32
C GLU A 415 -0.53 5.53 -14.18
N GLN A 416 0.16 5.35 -15.26
CA GLN A 416 1.62 5.40 -15.35
C GLN A 416 2.05 6.17 -16.58
N ARG A 417 2.77 7.26 -16.37
CA ARG A 417 3.33 8.07 -17.47
C ARG A 417 4.85 8.12 -17.36
N ILE A 418 5.49 8.00 -18.51
CA ILE A 418 6.95 8.13 -18.63
C ILE A 418 7.22 9.36 -19.49
N GLY A 419 7.57 10.49 -18.86
CA GLY A 419 7.77 11.78 -19.54
C GLY A 419 8.99 11.78 -20.45
N SER A 420 10.06 11.07 -20.08
CA SER A 420 11.30 10.98 -20.86
C SER A 420 11.10 10.09 -22.09
N GLU A 421 11.32 10.64 -23.27
CA GLU A 421 11.32 9.88 -24.53
C GLU A 421 12.41 8.79 -24.54
N ALA A 422 13.59 9.11 -24.03
CA ALA A 422 14.69 8.15 -23.91
C ALA A 422 14.32 6.96 -23.02
N ASP A 423 13.61 7.20 -21.93
CA ASP A 423 13.13 6.14 -21.02
C ASP A 423 12.03 5.30 -21.67
N ARG A 424 11.10 5.92 -22.42
CA ARG A 424 10.10 5.16 -23.19
C ARG A 424 10.76 4.27 -24.25
N ALA A 425 11.75 4.80 -24.96
CA ALA A 425 12.51 4.03 -25.95
C ALA A 425 13.29 2.86 -25.30
N ALA A 426 13.89 3.08 -24.13
CA ALA A 426 14.58 2.03 -23.38
C ALA A 426 13.59 0.93 -22.95
N LEU A 427 12.41 1.30 -22.43
CA LEU A 427 11.35 0.36 -22.05
C LEU A 427 10.89 -0.49 -23.24
N VAL A 428 10.62 0.14 -24.39
CA VAL A 428 10.18 -0.55 -25.61
C VAL A 428 11.23 -1.55 -26.09
N LYS A 429 12.51 -1.13 -26.17
CA LYS A 429 13.63 -2.03 -26.55
C LYS A 429 13.77 -3.22 -25.59
N PHE A 430 13.58 -2.99 -24.30
CA PHE A 430 13.57 -4.04 -23.32
C PHE A 430 12.43 -5.04 -23.59
N LEU A 431 11.20 -4.55 -23.76
CA LEU A 431 10.03 -5.40 -24.03
C LEU A 431 10.20 -6.21 -25.33
N GLU A 432 10.74 -5.61 -26.40
CA GLU A 432 11.01 -6.34 -27.64
C GLU A 432 11.94 -7.55 -27.45
N ARG A 433 12.91 -7.45 -26.53
CA ARG A 433 13.82 -8.55 -26.23
C ARG A 433 13.21 -9.56 -25.26
N ALA A 434 12.54 -9.06 -24.24
CA ALA A 434 12.08 -9.85 -23.10
C ALA A 434 10.79 -10.63 -23.36
N THR A 435 9.98 -10.20 -24.35
CA THR A 435 8.67 -10.79 -24.65
C THR A 435 8.66 -11.58 -25.96
N LYS A 436 9.80 -11.71 -26.67
CA LYS A 436 9.90 -12.62 -27.83
C LYS A 436 9.58 -14.05 -27.40
N ASP A 437 8.68 -14.68 -28.10
CA ASP A 437 8.45 -16.12 -27.96
C ASP A 437 9.78 -16.87 -28.21
N LYS A 438 10.25 -17.59 -27.23
CA LYS A 438 11.40 -18.49 -27.33
C LYS A 438 10.90 -19.89 -27.59
#